data_5673db7e9abbce365e9652149d1b5d5c
#
_entry.id   5673db7e9abbce365e9652149d1b5d5c
#
_cell.length_a   1.000
_cell.length_b   1.000
_cell.length_c   1.000
_cell.angle_alpha   90.00
_cell.angle_beta   90.00
_cell.angle_gamma   90.00
#
_symmetry.space_group_name_H-M   'P 1'
#
loop_
_entity.id
_entity.type
_entity.pdbx_description
1 polymer ?
#
loop_
_entity_poly.entity_id
_entity_poly.type
_entity_poly.pdbx_seq_one_letter_code
_entity_poly.pdbx_strand_id
1 'polypeptide(L)'
;ALFAWLWAKKNNSKFALRIEDTDKERSSQDSVDAILQGMDWLGLSYDEGPIYQSDRFERYKEVVSQLLDNGKAYYCECTKERLEEMREAQMASGDKPKYDGCCRDKKLKSGVVRFLNPENGTVSFNDYIKGEIEIANSELDDLIITRSDGSPTYNLTVVVDDHDMDIECVIRGDDHINNTPKQINLYESL
;
A
#
# COMPACT_ATOMS: atom_id res chain seq x y z
N ALA A 1 16.74 -3.12 -3.83
CA ALA A 1 17.76 -3.03 -2.76
C ALA A 1 18.92 -2.12 -3.17
N LEU A 2 19.68 -2.39 -4.27
CA LEU A 2 20.91 -1.65 -4.63
C LEU A 2 20.71 -0.14 -4.73
N PHE A 3 19.70 0.35 -5.47
CA PHE A 3 19.45 1.79 -5.60
C PHE A 3 19.12 2.45 -4.28
N ALA A 4 18.31 1.82 -3.43
CA ALA A 4 17.97 2.34 -2.10
C ALA A 4 19.23 2.37 -1.19
N TRP A 5 20.06 1.35 -1.24
CA TRP A 5 21.33 1.31 -0.52
C TRP A 5 22.28 2.43 -0.97
N LEU A 6 22.44 2.63 -2.29
CA LEU A 6 23.29 3.71 -2.85
C LEU A 6 22.74 5.10 -2.45
N TRP A 7 21.42 5.28 -2.46
CA TRP A 7 20.79 6.52 -2.02
C TRP A 7 21.10 6.80 -0.54
N ALA A 8 20.90 5.81 0.33
CA ALA A 8 21.20 5.94 1.75
C ALA A 8 22.67 6.31 1.99
N LYS A 9 23.60 5.62 1.34
CA LYS A 9 25.06 5.92 1.46
C LYS A 9 25.41 7.32 0.95
N LYS A 10 24.82 7.76 -0.16
CA LYS A 10 25.06 9.10 -0.73
C LYS A 10 24.56 10.21 0.19
N ASN A 11 23.44 9.99 0.87
CA ASN A 11 22.77 11.00 1.69
C ASN A 11 23.12 10.90 3.19
N ASN A 12 24.00 9.99 3.59
CA ASN A 12 24.31 9.66 4.99
C ASN A 12 23.06 9.26 5.80
N SER A 13 22.09 8.65 5.12
CA SER A 13 20.88 8.08 5.73
C SER A 13 21.09 6.61 6.06
N LYS A 14 20.22 6.06 6.90
CA LYS A 14 20.20 4.65 7.23
C LYS A 14 19.51 3.83 6.12
N PHE A 15 19.96 2.61 5.95
CA PHE A 15 19.33 1.62 5.08
C PHE A 15 18.70 0.53 5.92
N ALA A 16 17.39 0.46 5.95
CA ALA A 16 16.62 -0.57 6.64
C ALA A 16 16.25 -1.71 5.68
N LEU A 17 16.27 -2.93 6.17
CA LEU A 17 15.79 -4.10 5.44
C LEU A 17 14.45 -4.54 6.00
N ARG A 18 13.40 -4.49 5.15
CA ARG A 18 12.07 -4.99 5.45
C ARG A 18 11.72 -6.17 4.54
N ILE A 19 11.25 -7.24 5.13
CA ILE A 19 10.77 -8.44 4.46
C ILE A 19 9.25 -8.38 4.38
N GLU A 20 8.73 -8.32 3.16
CA GLU A 20 7.29 -8.23 2.89
C GLU A 20 6.67 -9.63 2.77
N ASP A 21 6.55 -10.32 3.90
CA ASP A 21 6.14 -11.71 4.04
C ASP A 21 4.67 -11.90 4.46
N THR A 22 3.82 -10.93 4.16
CA THR A 22 2.38 -10.99 4.48
C THR A 22 1.61 -12.06 3.70
N ASP A 23 2.13 -12.50 2.55
CA ASP A 23 1.59 -13.60 1.75
C ASP A 23 2.31 -14.91 2.12
N LYS A 24 1.71 -15.68 3.03
CA LYS A 24 2.28 -16.94 3.55
C LYS A 24 2.45 -18.03 2.49
N GLU A 25 1.69 -17.97 1.39
CA GLU A 25 1.81 -18.96 0.32
C GLU A 25 3.04 -18.71 -0.57
N ARG A 26 3.44 -17.44 -0.70
CA ARG A 26 4.58 -17.01 -1.52
C ARG A 26 5.87 -16.79 -0.74
N SER A 27 5.77 -16.62 0.57
CA SER A 27 6.90 -16.30 1.43
C SER A 27 7.36 -17.55 2.16
N SER A 28 8.40 -18.22 1.63
CA SER A 28 9.08 -19.32 2.31
C SER A 28 10.35 -18.83 3.01
N GLN A 29 10.77 -19.54 4.06
CA GLN A 29 12.03 -19.25 4.73
C GLN A 29 13.21 -19.34 3.77
N ASP A 30 13.21 -20.32 2.85
CA ASP A 30 14.25 -20.47 1.83
C ASP A 30 14.37 -19.24 0.93
N SER A 31 13.22 -18.60 0.61
CA SER A 31 13.21 -17.36 -0.19
C SER A 31 13.80 -16.17 0.58
N VAL A 32 13.52 -16.07 1.86
CA VAL A 32 14.10 -15.05 2.76
C VAL A 32 15.61 -15.26 2.88
N ASP A 33 16.04 -16.48 3.13
CA ASP A 33 17.45 -16.83 3.26
C ASP A 33 18.22 -16.53 1.96
N ALA A 34 17.63 -16.82 0.79
CA ALA A 34 18.22 -16.48 -0.50
C ALA A 34 18.38 -14.96 -0.69
N ILE A 35 17.41 -14.15 -0.24
CA ILE A 35 17.50 -12.67 -0.26
C ILE A 35 18.65 -12.20 0.62
N LEU A 36 18.73 -12.70 1.87
CA LEU A 36 19.79 -12.31 2.82
C LEU A 36 21.18 -12.69 2.31
N GLN A 37 21.35 -13.91 1.79
CA GLN A 37 22.59 -14.37 1.18
C GLN A 37 22.98 -13.53 -0.04
N GLY A 38 22.00 -13.18 -0.89
CA GLY A 38 22.23 -12.31 -2.05
C GLY A 38 22.67 -10.91 -1.67
N MET A 39 22.12 -10.34 -0.61
CA MET A 39 22.52 -9.06 -0.06
C MET A 39 23.94 -9.10 0.50
N ASP A 40 24.27 -10.13 1.27
CA ASP A 40 25.61 -10.35 1.81
C ASP A 40 26.65 -10.51 0.69
N TRP A 41 26.35 -11.35 -0.32
CA TRP A 41 27.20 -11.54 -1.49
C TRP A 41 27.46 -10.25 -2.27
N LEU A 42 26.47 -9.33 -2.34
CA LEU A 42 26.62 -8.02 -2.99
C LEU A 42 27.25 -6.96 -2.06
N GLY A 43 27.51 -7.27 -0.79
CA GLY A 43 28.01 -6.32 0.19
C GLY A 43 27.00 -5.23 0.58
N LEU A 44 25.69 -5.49 0.43
CA LEU A 44 24.62 -4.57 0.77
C LEU A 44 24.25 -4.70 2.26
N SER A 45 25.11 -4.18 3.12
CA SER A 45 24.84 -4.15 4.57
C SER A 45 23.70 -3.20 4.89
N TYR A 46 22.78 -3.61 5.75
CA TYR A 46 21.71 -2.79 6.30
C TYR A 46 22.07 -2.32 7.72
N ASP A 47 21.55 -1.15 8.08
CA ASP A 47 21.76 -0.54 9.39
C ASP A 47 20.68 -0.99 10.40
N GLU A 48 19.47 -1.34 9.90
CA GLU A 48 18.33 -1.81 10.68
C GLU A 48 17.63 -2.99 9.99
N GLY A 49 17.14 -3.95 10.78
CA GLY A 49 16.41 -5.12 10.28
C GLY A 49 17.20 -6.44 10.38
N PRO A 50 16.73 -7.51 9.74
CA PRO A 50 15.50 -7.58 8.93
C PRO A 50 14.23 -7.39 9.78
N ILE A 51 13.31 -6.57 9.30
CA ILE A 51 12.00 -6.34 9.89
C ILE A 51 10.98 -7.12 9.08
N TYR A 52 10.19 -7.98 9.74
CA TYR A 52 9.21 -8.82 9.07
C TYR A 52 7.82 -8.18 9.17
N GLN A 53 7.11 -8.04 8.06
CA GLN A 53 5.74 -7.51 8.06
C GLN A 53 4.77 -8.44 8.79
N SER A 54 5.01 -9.74 8.75
CA SER A 54 4.19 -10.72 9.50
C SER A 54 4.20 -10.48 11.01
N ASP A 55 5.27 -9.93 11.58
CA ASP A 55 5.37 -9.61 12.99
C ASP A 55 4.60 -8.32 13.37
N ARG A 56 4.13 -7.56 12.38
CA ARG A 56 3.50 -6.26 12.56
C ARG A 56 1.98 -6.27 12.39
N PHE A 57 1.34 -7.43 12.29
CA PHE A 57 -0.11 -7.54 12.04
C PHE A 57 -0.97 -6.81 13.09
N GLU A 58 -0.59 -6.80 14.35
CA GLU A 58 -1.33 -6.06 15.39
C GLU A 58 -1.26 -4.55 15.13
N ARG A 59 -0.11 -4.03 14.71
CA ARG A 59 0.05 -2.62 14.34
C ARG A 59 -0.87 -2.23 13.16
N TYR A 60 -0.96 -3.08 12.14
CA TYR A 60 -1.86 -2.84 11.01
C TYR A 60 -3.33 -2.84 11.44
N LYS A 61 -3.74 -3.73 12.35
CA LYS A 61 -5.10 -3.75 12.91
C LYS A 61 -5.42 -2.47 13.70
N GLU A 62 -4.48 -1.99 14.51
CA GLU A 62 -4.62 -0.72 15.23
C GLU A 62 -4.89 0.43 14.28
N VAL A 63 -4.08 0.55 13.21
CA VAL A 63 -4.24 1.59 12.20
C VAL A 63 -5.58 1.48 11.49
N VAL A 64 -6.00 0.26 11.10
CA VAL A 64 -7.32 0.04 10.47
C VAL A 64 -8.45 0.46 11.41
N SER A 65 -8.36 0.13 12.71
CA SER A 65 -9.34 0.57 13.70
C SER A 65 -9.40 2.09 13.80
N GLN A 66 -8.26 2.76 13.85
CA GLN A 66 -8.19 4.23 13.87
C GLN A 66 -8.81 4.86 12.63
N LEU A 67 -8.54 4.30 11.44
CA LEU A 67 -9.14 4.78 10.19
C LEU A 67 -10.66 4.61 10.17
N LEU A 68 -11.17 3.48 10.68
CA LEU A 68 -12.61 3.24 10.83
C LEU A 68 -13.26 4.20 11.83
N ASP A 69 -12.66 4.40 13.00
CA ASP A 69 -13.15 5.27 14.07
C ASP A 69 -13.17 6.75 13.64
N ASN A 70 -12.20 7.15 12.83
CA ASN A 70 -12.09 8.49 12.26
C ASN A 70 -12.93 8.69 10.99
N GLY A 71 -13.67 7.67 10.53
CA GLY A 71 -14.48 7.73 9.31
C GLY A 71 -13.65 7.85 8.03
N LYS A 72 -12.38 7.43 8.06
CA LYS A 72 -11.47 7.38 6.90
C LYS A 72 -11.47 6.02 6.20
N ALA A 73 -12.17 5.05 6.76
CA ALA A 73 -12.37 3.73 6.18
C ALA A 73 -13.79 3.23 6.49
N TYR A 74 -14.23 2.21 5.77
CA TYR A 74 -15.54 1.61 5.95
C TYR A 74 -15.54 0.14 5.53
N TYR A 75 -16.52 -0.62 6.04
CA TYR A 75 -16.72 -2.01 5.66
C TYR A 75 -17.48 -2.13 4.33
N CYS A 76 -17.11 -3.11 3.53
CA CYS A 76 -17.73 -3.40 2.25
C CYS A 76 -18.00 -4.90 2.12
N GLU A 77 -19.24 -5.26 1.80
CA GLU A 77 -19.72 -6.64 1.62
C GLU A 77 -20.02 -6.97 0.15
N CYS A 78 -19.49 -6.22 -0.80
CA CYS A 78 -19.64 -6.52 -2.22
C CYS A 78 -18.98 -7.86 -2.55
N THR A 79 -19.75 -8.74 -3.21
CA THR A 79 -19.22 -10.02 -3.69
C THR A 79 -18.28 -9.83 -4.87
N LYS A 80 -17.45 -10.84 -5.15
CA LYS A 80 -16.54 -10.81 -6.31
C LYS A 80 -17.32 -10.73 -7.62
N GLU A 81 -18.42 -11.47 -7.71
CA GLU A 81 -19.29 -11.52 -8.88
C GLU A 81 -19.85 -10.13 -9.21
N ARG A 82 -20.42 -9.44 -8.20
CA ARG A 82 -20.91 -8.07 -8.39
C ARG A 82 -19.82 -7.11 -8.85
N LEU A 83 -18.64 -7.22 -8.27
CA LEU A 83 -17.52 -6.34 -8.65
C LEU A 83 -17.04 -6.61 -10.07
N GLU A 84 -17.05 -7.87 -10.51
CA GLU A 84 -16.67 -8.26 -11.87
C GLU A 84 -17.72 -7.78 -12.89
N GLU A 85 -19.01 -8.00 -12.64
CA GLU A 85 -20.10 -7.49 -13.47
C GLU A 85 -20.02 -5.96 -13.65
N MET A 86 -19.77 -5.24 -12.56
CA MET A 86 -19.59 -3.80 -12.58
C MET A 86 -18.40 -3.39 -13.46
N ARG A 87 -17.26 -4.07 -13.30
CA ARG A 87 -16.04 -3.85 -14.07
C ARG A 87 -16.24 -4.09 -15.56
N GLU A 88 -16.89 -5.21 -15.90
CA GLU A 88 -17.21 -5.53 -17.30
C GLU A 88 -18.14 -4.48 -17.94
N ALA A 89 -19.17 -4.05 -17.20
CA ALA A 89 -20.08 -3.00 -17.68
C ALA A 89 -19.36 -1.66 -17.94
N GLN A 90 -18.47 -1.25 -17.02
CA GLN A 90 -17.66 -0.04 -17.19
C GLN A 90 -16.71 -0.16 -18.38
N MET A 91 -16.05 -1.30 -18.55
CA MET A 91 -15.17 -1.53 -19.70
C MET A 91 -15.96 -1.54 -21.02
N ALA A 92 -17.16 -2.10 -21.04
CA ALA A 92 -18.03 -2.10 -22.23
C ALA A 92 -18.51 -0.70 -22.62
N SER A 93 -18.66 0.22 -21.66
CA SER A 93 -18.97 1.65 -21.92
C SER A 93 -17.75 2.52 -22.23
N GLY A 94 -16.55 1.94 -22.16
CA GLY A 94 -15.30 2.68 -22.40
C GLY A 94 -14.77 3.44 -21.17
N ASP A 95 -15.37 3.21 -20.03
CA ASP A 95 -14.95 3.83 -18.77
C ASP A 95 -13.80 3.06 -18.13
N LYS A 96 -12.96 3.76 -17.36
CA LYS A 96 -11.95 3.14 -16.52
C LYS A 96 -12.61 2.40 -15.36
N PRO A 97 -12.40 1.09 -15.19
CA PRO A 97 -12.99 0.32 -14.10
C PRO A 97 -12.67 0.93 -12.73
N LYS A 98 -13.70 1.24 -11.98
CA LYS A 98 -13.61 1.84 -10.64
C LYS A 98 -14.74 1.33 -9.76
N TYR A 99 -14.46 1.12 -8.48
CA TYR A 99 -15.50 0.80 -7.49
C TYR A 99 -16.49 1.97 -7.34
N ASP A 100 -17.77 1.66 -7.31
CA ASP A 100 -18.87 2.64 -7.31
C ASP A 100 -19.17 3.27 -5.93
N GLY A 101 -18.42 2.89 -4.89
CA GLY A 101 -18.62 3.44 -3.55
C GLY A 101 -19.90 2.98 -2.85
N CYS A 102 -20.63 1.99 -3.39
CA CYS A 102 -21.99 1.64 -2.95
C CYS A 102 -22.12 1.24 -1.46
N CYS A 103 -21.03 0.96 -0.77
CA CYS A 103 -21.02 0.63 0.65
C CYS A 103 -20.61 1.79 1.57
N ARG A 104 -20.22 2.94 1.03
CA ARG A 104 -19.73 4.09 1.82
C ARG A 104 -20.67 4.49 2.95
N ASP A 105 -21.97 4.56 2.67
CA ASP A 105 -22.99 5.05 3.60
C ASP A 105 -23.79 3.95 4.33
N LYS A 106 -23.48 2.66 4.07
CA LYS A 106 -24.27 1.53 4.60
C LYS A 106 -24.01 1.25 6.07
N LYS A 107 -22.98 1.83 6.70
CA LYS A 107 -22.61 1.61 8.11
C LYS A 107 -22.50 0.13 8.48
N LEU A 108 -21.95 -0.67 7.55
CA LEU A 108 -21.68 -2.08 7.76
C LEU A 108 -20.68 -2.28 8.89
N LYS A 109 -20.68 -3.47 9.51
CA LYS A 109 -19.79 -3.80 10.63
C LYS A 109 -18.86 -4.98 10.33
N SER A 110 -18.94 -5.53 9.13
CA SER A 110 -18.16 -6.68 8.69
C SER A 110 -17.88 -6.61 7.18
N GLY A 111 -16.99 -7.47 6.71
CA GLY A 111 -16.57 -7.54 5.32
C GLY A 111 -15.13 -7.10 5.12
N VAL A 112 -14.76 -6.79 3.88
CA VAL A 112 -13.46 -6.17 3.60
C VAL A 112 -13.48 -4.72 4.08
N VAL A 113 -12.33 -4.18 4.48
CA VAL A 113 -12.23 -2.75 4.82
C VAL A 113 -11.68 -2.00 3.62
N ARG A 114 -12.38 -0.93 3.23
CA ARG A 114 -11.92 0.00 2.19
C ARG A 114 -11.50 1.33 2.78
N PHE A 115 -10.44 1.88 2.26
CA PHE A 115 -10.06 3.26 2.52
C PHE A 115 -11.05 4.18 1.81
N LEU A 116 -11.57 5.18 2.52
CA LEU A 116 -12.47 6.19 1.95
C LEU A 116 -11.62 7.25 1.25
N ASN A 117 -11.36 7.03 -0.04
CA ASN A 117 -10.59 7.99 -0.83
C ASN A 117 -11.35 9.32 -0.96
N PRO A 118 -10.68 10.47 -0.82
CA PRO A 118 -11.29 11.76 -1.14
C PRO A 118 -11.85 11.79 -2.57
N GLU A 119 -13.00 12.43 -2.78
CA GLU A 119 -13.61 12.55 -4.12
C GLU A 119 -13.15 13.81 -4.86
N ASN A 120 -12.87 14.86 -4.09
CA ASN A 120 -12.51 16.17 -4.62
C ASN A 120 -11.03 16.46 -4.46
N GLY A 121 -10.54 17.41 -5.25
CA GLY A 121 -9.14 17.83 -5.21
C GLY A 121 -8.23 16.91 -5.99
N THR A 122 -6.95 17.13 -5.86
CA THR A 122 -5.88 16.42 -6.56
C THR A 122 -4.79 15.99 -5.60
N VAL A 123 -4.12 14.89 -5.92
CA VAL A 123 -2.87 14.50 -5.28
C VAL A 123 -1.74 14.87 -6.21
N SER A 124 -0.80 15.67 -5.73
CA SER A 124 0.41 16.01 -6.48
C SER A 124 1.66 15.54 -5.74
N PHE A 125 2.64 15.07 -6.47
CA PHE A 125 3.94 14.69 -5.94
C PHE A 125 5.04 14.92 -7.00
N ASN A 126 6.25 15.16 -6.51
CA ASN A 126 7.41 15.36 -7.38
C ASN A 126 8.21 14.06 -7.50
N ASP A 127 8.15 13.44 -8.66
CA ASP A 127 9.02 12.31 -9.00
C ASP A 127 10.37 12.82 -9.51
N TYR A 128 11.48 12.33 -8.95
CA TYR A 128 12.82 12.81 -9.30
C TYR A 128 13.22 12.56 -10.76
N ILE A 129 12.54 11.65 -11.45
CA ILE A 129 12.83 11.29 -12.85
C ILE A 129 11.78 11.86 -13.79
N LYS A 130 10.50 11.77 -13.41
CA LYS A 130 9.36 12.15 -14.25
C LYS A 130 8.87 13.61 -14.03
N GLY A 131 9.35 14.23 -12.94
CA GLY A 131 8.93 15.58 -12.55
C GLY A 131 7.61 15.57 -11.78
N GLU A 132 6.89 16.67 -11.83
CA GLU A 132 5.61 16.83 -11.13
C GLU A 132 4.53 15.96 -11.76
N ILE A 133 3.85 15.19 -10.93
CA ILE A 133 2.73 14.32 -11.30
C ILE A 133 1.52 14.75 -10.48
N GLU A 134 0.40 15.01 -11.16
CA GLU A 134 -0.86 15.40 -10.57
C GLU A 134 -1.98 14.45 -11.00
N ILE A 135 -2.73 13.91 -10.06
CA ILE A 135 -3.84 12.98 -10.30
C ILE A 135 -5.08 13.47 -9.55
N ALA A 136 -6.19 13.60 -10.26
CA ALA A 136 -7.46 13.94 -9.62
C ALA A 136 -7.92 12.83 -8.67
N ASN A 137 -8.36 13.18 -7.47
CA ASN A 137 -8.89 12.22 -6.50
C ASN A 137 -10.08 11.42 -7.06
N SER A 138 -10.87 12.04 -7.94
CA SER A 138 -11.98 11.39 -8.65
C SER A 138 -11.56 10.20 -9.52
N GLU A 139 -10.29 10.10 -9.90
CA GLU A 139 -9.75 8.97 -10.66
C GLU A 139 -9.28 7.82 -9.79
N LEU A 140 -9.14 8.06 -8.49
CA LEU A 140 -8.66 7.07 -7.54
C LEU A 140 -9.80 6.22 -6.99
N ASP A 141 -9.49 4.99 -6.65
CA ASP A 141 -10.44 4.00 -6.15
C ASP A 141 -10.41 3.93 -4.61
N ASP A 142 -11.53 3.57 -4.01
CA ASP A 142 -11.57 3.14 -2.61
C ASP A 142 -10.88 1.79 -2.48
N LEU A 143 -9.59 1.83 -2.29
CA LEU A 143 -8.80 0.60 -2.23
C LEU A 143 -9.16 -0.26 -1.01
N ILE A 144 -9.12 -1.57 -1.19
CA ILE A 144 -9.23 -2.50 -0.07
C ILE A 144 -7.92 -2.43 0.71
N ILE A 145 -8.03 -2.11 2.01
CA ILE A 145 -6.89 -2.07 2.94
C ILE A 145 -6.81 -3.32 3.81
N THR A 146 -7.95 -4.01 4.03
CA THR A 146 -8.00 -5.28 4.76
C THR A 146 -8.94 -6.25 4.07
N ARG A 147 -8.52 -7.50 3.91
CA ARG A 147 -9.33 -8.58 3.34
C ARG A 147 -10.37 -9.08 4.36
N SER A 148 -11.30 -9.91 3.90
CA SER A 148 -12.37 -10.47 4.75
C SER A 148 -11.86 -11.39 5.86
N ASP A 149 -10.68 -11.95 5.71
CA ASP A 149 -10.00 -12.76 6.73
C ASP A 149 -9.21 -11.91 7.77
N GLY A 150 -9.26 -10.59 7.63
CA GLY A 150 -8.54 -9.65 8.49
C GLY A 150 -7.09 -9.40 8.07
N SER A 151 -6.60 -10.04 7.01
CA SER A 151 -5.24 -9.81 6.54
C SER A 151 -5.11 -8.45 5.85
N PRO A 152 -4.03 -7.68 6.12
CA PRO A 152 -3.81 -6.39 5.48
C PRO A 152 -3.42 -6.56 4.01
N THR A 153 -3.64 -5.52 3.21
CA THR A 153 -3.17 -5.48 1.82
C THR A 153 -1.83 -4.74 1.71
N TYR A 154 -1.13 -4.96 0.61
CA TYR A 154 0.15 -4.33 0.30
C TYR A 154 0.16 -2.81 0.51
N ASN A 155 -0.85 -2.08 -0.01
CA ASN A 155 -0.87 -0.63 0.10
C ASN A 155 -0.99 -0.14 1.55
N LEU A 156 -1.70 -0.87 2.41
CA LEU A 156 -1.78 -0.54 3.83
C LEU A 156 -0.44 -0.81 4.52
N THR A 157 0.12 -2.02 4.36
CA THR A 157 1.34 -2.41 5.09
C THR A 157 2.52 -1.52 4.74
N VAL A 158 2.71 -1.23 3.45
CA VAL A 158 3.79 -0.35 2.99
C VAL A 158 3.67 1.05 3.60
N VAL A 159 2.46 1.64 3.58
CA VAL A 159 2.26 3.01 4.09
C VAL A 159 2.46 3.08 5.61
N VAL A 160 1.91 2.13 6.35
CA VAL A 160 2.09 2.09 7.83
C VAL A 160 3.55 1.89 8.19
N ASP A 161 4.24 1.01 7.51
CA ASP A 161 5.66 0.75 7.78
C ASP A 161 6.54 1.94 7.39
N ASP A 162 6.30 2.54 6.23
CA ASP A 162 7.06 3.71 5.78
C ASP A 162 6.86 4.90 6.74
N HIS A 163 5.64 5.06 7.26
CA HIS A 163 5.35 6.06 8.29
C HIS A 163 6.06 5.76 9.61
N ASP A 164 5.93 4.53 10.14
CA ASP A 164 6.50 4.14 11.45
C ASP A 164 8.05 4.08 11.42
N MET A 165 8.64 3.90 10.24
CA MET A 165 10.09 3.79 10.03
C MET A 165 10.73 5.09 9.52
N ASP A 166 9.97 6.20 9.44
CA ASP A 166 10.44 7.49 8.93
C ASP A 166 11.14 7.39 7.56
N ILE A 167 10.53 6.66 6.61
CA ILE A 167 11.08 6.49 5.27
C ILE A 167 11.03 7.81 4.49
N GLU A 168 12.18 8.36 4.16
CA GLU A 168 12.32 9.66 3.49
C GLU A 168 12.13 9.58 1.96
N CYS A 169 12.49 8.44 1.35
CA CYS A 169 12.52 8.31 -0.10
C CYS A 169 12.15 6.90 -0.55
N VAL A 170 11.21 6.80 -1.47
CA VAL A 170 10.79 5.55 -2.09
C VAL A 170 11.37 5.44 -3.50
N ILE A 171 12.13 4.37 -3.76
CA ILE A 171 12.73 4.07 -5.07
C ILE A 171 12.16 2.74 -5.56
N ARG A 172 11.36 2.80 -6.63
CA ARG A 172 10.66 1.63 -7.18
C ARG A 172 10.47 1.73 -8.69
N GLY A 173 10.00 0.66 -9.31
CA GLY A 173 9.73 0.61 -10.76
C GLY A 173 8.52 1.49 -11.17
N ASP A 174 8.48 1.84 -12.45
CA ASP A 174 7.41 2.65 -13.05
C ASP A 174 6.03 2.01 -12.96
N ASP A 175 5.98 0.68 -12.90
CA ASP A 175 4.75 -0.11 -12.74
C ASP A 175 4.02 0.19 -11.41
N HIS A 176 4.74 0.74 -10.43
CA HIS A 176 4.19 1.16 -9.14
C HIS A 176 3.74 2.63 -9.08
N ILE A 177 3.93 3.43 -10.12
CA ILE A 177 3.62 4.87 -10.09
C ILE A 177 2.14 5.14 -9.77
N ASN A 178 1.23 4.28 -10.25
CA ASN A 178 -0.20 4.37 -10.00
C ASN A 178 -0.61 4.05 -8.54
N ASN A 179 0.30 3.50 -7.74
CA ASN A 179 0.08 3.29 -6.32
C ASN A 179 0.37 4.55 -5.51
N THR A 180 1.29 5.40 -5.99
CA THR A 180 1.76 6.59 -5.27
C THR A 180 0.64 7.50 -4.80
N PRO A 181 -0.30 7.98 -5.63
CA PRO A 181 -1.35 8.88 -5.18
C PRO A 181 -2.29 8.25 -4.16
N LYS A 182 -2.57 6.95 -4.29
CA LYS A 182 -3.39 6.20 -3.32
C LYS A 182 -2.70 6.08 -1.97
N GLN A 183 -1.39 5.84 -1.99
CA GLN A 183 -0.56 5.73 -0.79
C GLN A 183 -0.39 7.08 -0.11
N ILE A 184 -0.26 8.18 -0.85
CA ILE A 184 -0.23 9.54 -0.29
C ILE A 184 -1.53 9.85 0.45
N ASN A 185 -2.70 9.63 -0.16
CA ASN A 185 -3.98 9.86 0.51
C ASN A 185 -4.14 9.02 1.80
N LEU A 186 -3.67 7.78 1.76
CA LEU A 186 -3.68 6.91 2.93
C LEU A 186 -2.70 7.43 4.00
N TYR A 187 -1.50 7.84 3.62
CA TYR A 187 -0.48 8.39 4.50
C TYR A 187 -0.96 9.68 5.22
N GLU A 188 -1.60 10.59 4.49
CA GLU A 188 -2.19 11.81 5.03
C GLU A 188 -3.37 11.57 5.98
N SER A 189 -3.87 10.35 6.00
CA SER A 189 -5.00 9.94 6.85
C SER A 189 -4.57 9.24 8.15
N LEU A 190 -3.27 8.96 8.30
CA LEU A 190 -2.67 8.41 9.52
C LEU A 190 -2.35 9.48 10.53
#